data_e3ae189ce11b76d0e14739b756c2dbba
#
_entry.id   e3ae189ce11b76d0e14739b756c2dbba
#
_cell.length_a   1.000
_cell.length_b   1.000
_cell.length_c   1.000
_cell.angle_alpha   90.00
_cell.angle_beta   90.00
_cell.angle_gamma   90.00
#
_symmetry.space_group_name_H-M   'P 1'
#
loop_
_entity.id
_entity.type
_entity.pdbx_description
1 polymer ?
#
loop_
_entity_poly.entity_id
_entity_poly.type
_entity_poly.pdbx_seq_one_letter_code
_entity_poly.pdbx_strand_id
1 'polypeptide(L)'
;HVDFYVRTNFAGFAKVIDALGGVTIDVEERMYYKAEDTLIDLKPGVQHLNGAKALEYARFRADGVGDFGAWGGEEHGRVARQKKLLKAVIAQTKDLRNAWRLPKVIDVVQEAVVTDLPAGDMLLLGLAFKDATDADVTTVVFPGIPKWVDGTSYVVPYTGPMAEKVAPLFKDAPVVTNPSTEAPAS
;
A
#
# COMPACT_ATOMS: atom_id res chain seq x y z
N HIS A 1 -8.70 18.09 -4.33
CA HIS A 1 -10.02 17.46 -4.22
C HIS A 1 -9.84 15.95 -4.03
N VAL A 2 -10.61 15.34 -3.15
CA VAL A 2 -10.68 13.88 -2.98
C VAL A 2 -12.09 13.47 -3.38
N ASP A 3 -12.21 12.66 -4.42
CA ASP A 3 -13.50 12.27 -4.98
C ASP A 3 -14.16 11.18 -4.13
N PHE A 4 -13.38 10.17 -3.73
CA PHE A 4 -13.84 9.05 -2.93
C PHE A 4 -12.79 8.64 -1.92
N TYR A 5 -13.19 7.97 -0.85
CA TYR A 5 -12.29 7.34 0.10
C TYR A 5 -12.54 5.84 0.22
N VAL A 6 -11.48 5.12 0.57
CA VAL A 6 -11.53 3.70 0.90
C VAL A 6 -10.77 3.48 2.21
N ARG A 7 -11.45 2.97 3.22
CA ARG A 7 -10.87 2.65 4.52
C ARG A 7 -11.06 1.17 4.83
N THR A 8 -9.99 0.49 5.14
CA THR A 8 -10.02 -0.90 5.62
C THR A 8 -9.20 -1.04 6.91
N ASN A 9 -9.47 -2.08 7.69
CA ASN A 9 -8.64 -2.48 8.81
C ASN A 9 -7.83 -3.74 8.46
N PHE A 10 -6.94 -4.15 9.35
CA PHE A 10 -6.08 -5.33 9.12
C PHE A 10 -6.85 -6.63 8.88
N ALA A 11 -7.95 -6.83 9.60
CA ALA A 11 -8.79 -8.02 9.42
C ALA A 11 -9.52 -7.99 8.07
N GLY A 12 -10.02 -6.82 7.67
CA GLY A 12 -10.64 -6.61 6.36
C GLY A 12 -9.65 -6.84 5.22
N PHE A 13 -8.46 -6.28 5.33
CA PHE A 13 -7.39 -6.52 4.37
C PHE A 13 -7.10 -8.02 4.19
N ALA A 14 -6.91 -8.76 5.29
CA ALA A 14 -6.65 -10.20 5.23
C ALA A 14 -7.81 -10.96 4.56
N LYS A 15 -9.06 -10.62 4.88
CA LYS A 15 -10.25 -11.22 4.25
C LYS A 15 -10.29 -10.99 2.74
N VAL A 16 -9.96 -9.79 2.27
CA VAL A 16 -9.92 -9.48 0.83
C VAL A 16 -8.87 -10.33 0.12
N ILE A 17 -7.66 -10.44 0.69
CA ILE A 17 -6.61 -11.30 0.14
C ILE A 17 -7.06 -12.77 0.09
N ASP A 18 -7.70 -13.27 1.14
CA ASP A 18 -8.21 -14.65 1.19
C ASP A 18 -9.32 -14.87 0.14
N ALA A 19 -10.19 -13.89 -0.06
CA ALA A 19 -11.26 -13.97 -1.08
C ALA A 19 -10.69 -14.02 -2.50
N LEU A 20 -9.58 -13.31 -2.76
CA LEU A 20 -8.83 -13.38 -4.02
C LEU A 20 -8.11 -14.74 -4.19
N GLY A 21 -8.01 -15.53 -3.13
CA GLY A 21 -7.33 -16.82 -3.12
C GLY A 21 -5.87 -16.72 -2.71
N GLY A 22 -5.46 -15.65 -2.06
CA GLY A 22 -4.08 -15.37 -1.68
C GLY A 22 -3.29 -14.63 -2.74
N VAL A 23 -2.03 -14.36 -2.47
CA VAL A 23 -1.09 -13.68 -3.39
C VAL A 23 0.23 -14.42 -3.43
N THR A 24 0.89 -14.45 -4.60
CA THR A 24 2.23 -15.01 -4.73
C THR A 24 3.25 -13.89 -4.65
N ILE A 25 4.19 -13.99 -3.70
CA ILE A 25 5.23 -13.01 -3.44
C ILE A 25 6.58 -13.72 -3.30
N ASP A 26 7.60 -13.18 -3.93
CA ASP A 26 8.97 -13.51 -3.64
C ASP A 26 9.42 -12.71 -2.41
N VAL A 27 9.51 -13.39 -1.26
CA VAL A 27 9.95 -12.81 0.01
C VAL A 27 11.45 -12.66 -0.03
N GLU A 28 11.95 -11.42 0.07
CA GLU A 28 13.35 -11.08 -0.22
C GLU A 28 14.31 -11.60 0.82
N GLU A 29 13.86 -11.71 2.06
CA GLU A 29 14.71 -12.11 3.20
C GLU A 29 13.93 -12.87 4.27
N ARG A 30 14.62 -13.42 5.24
CA ARG A 30 14.00 -14.02 6.43
C ARG A 30 13.34 -12.94 7.26
N MET A 31 12.01 -12.98 7.39
CA MET A 31 11.23 -12.07 8.22
C MET A 31 10.80 -12.79 9.49
N TYR A 32 11.47 -12.45 10.60
CA TYR A 32 11.12 -12.99 11.90
C TYR A 32 10.99 -11.85 12.91
N TYR A 33 9.82 -11.75 13.49
CA TYR A 33 9.54 -10.81 14.57
C TYR A 33 8.52 -11.41 15.52
N LYS A 34 8.83 -11.38 16.82
CA LYS A 34 7.94 -11.88 17.86
C LYS A 34 7.74 -10.80 18.91
N ALA A 35 6.49 -10.42 19.12
CA ALA A 35 6.02 -9.59 20.21
C ALA A 35 4.91 -10.33 20.96
N GLU A 36 4.36 -9.74 22.00
CA GLU A 36 3.36 -10.35 22.87
C GLU A 36 2.13 -10.85 22.09
N ASP A 37 1.67 -10.05 21.16
CA ASP A 37 0.44 -10.28 20.37
C ASP A 37 0.69 -10.50 18.87
N THR A 38 1.95 -10.52 18.44
CA THR A 38 2.32 -10.55 17.01
C THR A 38 3.48 -11.50 16.76
N LEU A 39 3.25 -12.46 15.87
CA LEU A 39 4.29 -13.32 15.33
C LEU A 39 4.36 -13.14 13.82
N ILE A 40 5.51 -12.71 13.32
CA ILE A 40 5.84 -12.71 11.90
C ILE A 40 6.88 -13.79 11.69
N ASP A 41 6.60 -14.73 10.81
CA ASP A 41 7.51 -15.81 10.46
C ASP A 41 7.35 -16.18 8.98
N LEU A 42 8.15 -15.51 8.13
CA LEU A 42 8.21 -15.76 6.70
C LEU A 42 9.63 -16.14 6.30
N LYS A 43 9.76 -17.19 5.52
CA LYS A 43 11.04 -17.62 4.95
C LYS A 43 11.32 -16.85 3.66
N PRO A 44 12.60 -16.70 3.24
CA PRO A 44 12.88 -16.13 1.91
C PRO A 44 12.39 -17.03 0.77
N GLY A 45 12.16 -16.42 -0.40
CA GLY A 45 11.80 -17.10 -1.63
C GLY A 45 10.32 -16.95 -2.00
N VAL A 46 9.98 -17.47 -3.17
CA VAL A 46 8.63 -17.38 -3.74
C VAL A 46 7.64 -18.21 -2.91
N GLN A 47 6.62 -17.55 -2.40
CA GLN A 47 5.60 -18.15 -1.55
C GLN A 47 4.20 -17.68 -1.94
N HIS A 48 3.23 -18.58 -1.78
CA HIS A 48 1.83 -18.22 -1.85
C HIS A 48 1.34 -17.87 -0.44
N LEU A 49 0.98 -16.59 -0.25
CA LEU A 49 0.59 -16.03 1.04
C LEU A 49 -0.93 -15.90 1.12
N ASN A 50 -1.53 -16.43 2.17
CA ASN A 50 -2.91 -16.12 2.54
C ASN A 50 -3.00 -14.71 3.16
N GLY A 51 -4.21 -14.25 3.50
CA GLY A 51 -4.42 -12.91 4.03
C GLY A 51 -3.60 -12.61 5.28
N ALA A 52 -3.50 -13.56 6.23
CA ALA A 52 -2.71 -13.38 7.44
C ALA A 52 -1.21 -13.22 7.13
N LYS A 53 -0.66 -14.08 6.28
CA LYS A 53 0.75 -14.02 5.88
C LYS A 53 1.08 -12.80 5.01
N ALA A 54 0.16 -12.38 4.15
CA ALA A 54 0.30 -11.14 3.39
C ALA A 54 0.29 -9.91 4.31
N LEU A 55 -0.50 -9.94 5.38
CA LEU A 55 -0.49 -8.90 6.40
C LEU A 55 0.82 -8.88 7.21
N GLU A 56 1.35 -10.05 7.59
CA GLU A 56 2.67 -10.18 8.23
C GLU A 56 3.75 -9.55 7.33
N TYR A 57 3.77 -9.89 6.04
CA TYR A 57 4.69 -9.34 5.04
C TYR A 57 4.61 -7.81 4.95
N ALA A 58 3.39 -7.26 4.85
CA ALA A 58 3.16 -5.83 4.74
C ALA A 58 3.53 -5.03 6.01
N ARG A 59 3.51 -5.68 7.17
CA ARG A 59 3.76 -5.03 8.48
C ARG A 59 5.20 -5.19 8.98
N PHE A 60 5.99 -6.09 8.41
CA PHE A 60 7.36 -6.36 8.87
C PHE A 60 8.21 -5.08 8.87
N ARG A 61 8.93 -4.84 9.96
CA ARG A 61 9.75 -3.64 10.19
C ARG A 61 11.11 -3.94 10.86
N ALA A 62 11.38 -5.20 11.18
CA ALA A 62 12.57 -5.61 11.93
C ALA A 62 13.79 -5.90 11.04
N ASP A 63 13.80 -5.36 9.83
CA ASP A 63 14.84 -5.50 8.82
C ASP A 63 16.01 -4.50 8.98
N GLY A 64 15.93 -3.61 9.96
CA GLY A 64 16.94 -2.57 10.20
C GLY A 64 16.91 -1.40 9.21
N VAL A 65 16.10 -1.49 8.16
CA VAL A 65 15.95 -0.44 7.12
C VAL A 65 14.75 0.47 7.36
N GLY A 66 13.89 0.15 8.31
CA GLY A 66 12.73 0.95 8.68
C GLY A 66 11.64 0.99 7.60
N ASP A 67 10.89 2.08 7.58
CA ASP A 67 9.72 2.22 6.70
C ASP A 67 10.08 2.54 5.24
N PHE A 68 11.17 3.26 5.04
CA PHE A 68 11.56 3.85 3.74
C PHE A 68 12.86 3.29 3.19
N GLY A 69 13.41 2.23 3.81
CA GLY A 69 14.75 1.78 3.52
C GLY A 69 15.82 2.73 4.09
N ALA A 70 17.09 2.38 3.96
CA ALA A 70 18.18 3.25 4.35
C ALA A 70 18.14 4.52 3.47
N TRP A 71 17.70 5.63 4.05
CA TRP A 71 17.68 6.95 3.38
C TRP A 71 16.84 7.05 2.10
N GLY A 72 15.63 6.45 2.11
CA GLY A 72 14.63 6.65 1.06
C GLY A 72 14.83 5.80 -0.19
N GLY A 73 15.51 4.69 -0.07
CA GLY A 73 15.55 3.68 -1.14
C GLY A 73 14.16 3.18 -1.46
N GLU A 74 13.72 3.29 -2.72
CA GLU A 74 12.38 2.88 -3.16
C GLU A 74 12.20 1.35 -3.17
N GLU A 75 13.28 0.59 -2.99
CA GLU A 75 13.32 -0.86 -3.19
C GLU A 75 13.30 -1.68 -1.89
N HIS A 76 13.52 -1.06 -0.73
CA HIS A 76 13.64 -1.75 0.55
C HIS A 76 12.73 -1.15 1.62
N GLY A 77 12.45 -1.91 2.67
CA GLY A 77 11.65 -1.48 3.79
C GLY A 77 10.15 -1.72 3.62
N ARG A 78 9.38 -1.30 4.61
CA ARG A 78 7.95 -1.57 4.68
C ARG A 78 7.17 -1.00 3.49
N VAL A 79 7.50 0.20 3.03
CA VAL A 79 6.81 0.83 1.90
C VAL A 79 7.05 0.07 0.60
N ALA A 80 8.27 -0.39 0.36
CA ALA A 80 8.58 -1.21 -0.81
C ALA A 80 7.80 -2.53 -0.80
N ARG A 81 7.70 -3.18 0.36
CA ARG A 81 6.89 -4.40 0.54
C ARG A 81 5.40 -4.16 0.29
N GLN A 82 4.86 -3.04 0.76
CA GLN A 82 3.47 -2.67 0.49
C GLN A 82 3.21 -2.43 -1.00
N LYS A 83 4.13 -1.78 -1.71
CA LYS A 83 4.07 -1.62 -3.17
C LYS A 83 4.10 -2.97 -3.89
N LYS A 84 5.03 -3.86 -3.50
CA LYS A 84 5.18 -5.20 -4.08
C LYS A 84 3.92 -6.03 -3.85
N LEU A 85 3.33 -5.94 -2.65
CA LEU A 85 2.08 -6.60 -2.33
C LEU A 85 0.92 -6.06 -3.16
N LEU A 86 0.80 -4.73 -3.33
CA LEU A 86 -0.24 -4.13 -4.17
C LEU A 86 -0.14 -4.64 -5.62
N LYS A 87 1.07 -4.69 -6.18
CA LYS A 87 1.32 -5.25 -7.52
C LYS A 87 0.91 -6.72 -7.61
N ALA A 88 1.24 -7.52 -6.59
CA ALA A 88 0.85 -8.94 -6.53
C ALA A 88 -0.68 -9.11 -6.46
N VAL A 89 -1.39 -8.25 -5.74
CA VAL A 89 -2.86 -8.22 -5.69
C VAL A 89 -3.43 -7.91 -7.08
N ILE A 90 -2.92 -6.88 -7.75
CA ILE A 90 -3.36 -6.53 -9.12
C ILE A 90 -3.10 -7.69 -10.08
N ALA A 91 -1.95 -8.33 -10.01
CA ALA A 91 -1.64 -9.50 -10.84
C ALA A 91 -2.59 -10.68 -10.57
N GLN A 92 -2.98 -10.89 -9.30
CA GLN A 92 -3.91 -11.95 -8.90
C GLN A 92 -5.33 -11.71 -9.43
N THR A 93 -5.78 -10.46 -9.52
CA THR A 93 -7.12 -10.13 -10.07
C THR A 93 -7.25 -10.45 -11.56
N LYS A 94 -6.12 -10.53 -12.28
CA LYS A 94 -6.08 -10.86 -13.72
C LYS A 94 -6.24 -12.35 -14.02
N ASP A 95 -6.06 -13.21 -13.05
CA ASP A 95 -6.28 -14.64 -13.28
C ASP A 95 -7.78 -14.91 -13.44
N LEU A 96 -8.27 -14.68 -14.66
CA LEU A 96 -9.66 -14.88 -15.06
C LEU A 96 -10.16 -16.31 -14.86
N ARG A 97 -9.26 -17.28 -14.61
CA ARG A 97 -9.66 -18.62 -14.16
C ARG A 97 -10.43 -18.55 -12.83
N ASN A 98 -10.33 -17.43 -12.14
CA ASN A 98 -11.04 -17.14 -10.90
C ASN A 98 -12.21 -16.15 -11.06
N ALA A 99 -12.64 -15.84 -12.27
CA ALA A 99 -13.76 -14.91 -12.51
C ALA A 99 -15.06 -15.32 -11.77
N TRP A 100 -15.26 -16.61 -11.52
CA TRP A 100 -16.36 -17.12 -10.70
C TRP A 100 -16.27 -16.70 -9.22
N ARG A 101 -15.10 -16.23 -8.75
CA ARG A 101 -14.91 -15.71 -7.39
C ARG A 101 -15.28 -14.23 -7.26
N LEU A 102 -15.41 -13.49 -8.36
CA LEU A 102 -15.68 -12.05 -8.34
C LEU A 102 -16.88 -11.66 -7.48
N PRO A 103 -18.05 -12.33 -7.54
CA PRO A 103 -19.15 -11.99 -6.66
C PRO A 103 -18.78 -12.08 -5.19
N LYS A 104 -18.11 -13.16 -4.78
CA LYS A 104 -17.66 -13.34 -3.40
C LYS A 104 -16.63 -12.30 -2.98
N VAL A 105 -15.73 -11.89 -3.88
CA VAL A 105 -14.76 -10.83 -3.61
C VAL A 105 -15.49 -9.51 -3.37
N ILE A 106 -16.49 -9.18 -4.18
CA ILE A 106 -17.31 -7.96 -4.02
C ILE A 106 -18.00 -7.98 -2.66
N ASP A 107 -18.65 -9.06 -2.28
CA ASP A 107 -19.31 -9.19 -0.98
C ASP A 107 -18.32 -8.98 0.19
N VAL A 108 -17.16 -9.62 0.12
CA VAL A 108 -16.12 -9.47 1.15
C VAL A 108 -15.57 -8.05 1.18
N VAL A 109 -15.37 -7.41 0.04
CA VAL A 109 -14.92 -6.01 -0.02
C VAL A 109 -15.95 -5.08 0.63
N GLN A 110 -17.24 -5.27 0.36
CA GLN A 110 -18.30 -4.48 0.98
C GLN A 110 -18.35 -4.63 2.51
N GLU A 111 -18.06 -5.82 3.03
CA GLU A 111 -17.98 -6.04 4.49
C GLU A 111 -16.69 -5.53 5.13
N ALA A 112 -15.58 -5.61 4.40
CA ALA A 112 -14.23 -5.35 4.92
C ALA A 112 -13.77 -3.91 4.74
N VAL A 113 -14.46 -3.14 3.91
CA VAL A 113 -14.08 -1.79 3.46
C VAL A 113 -15.20 -0.81 3.74
N VAL A 114 -14.86 0.34 4.31
CA VAL A 114 -15.76 1.48 4.43
C VAL A 114 -15.42 2.48 3.33
N THR A 115 -16.37 2.79 2.48
CA THR A 115 -16.18 3.68 1.34
C THR A 115 -17.48 4.43 1.02
N ASP A 116 -17.36 5.61 0.45
CA ASP A 116 -18.45 6.37 -0.16
C ASP A 116 -18.56 6.11 -1.68
N LEU A 117 -17.68 5.26 -2.24
CA LEU A 117 -17.73 4.85 -3.62
C LEU A 117 -18.98 3.97 -3.88
N PRO A 118 -19.88 4.35 -4.78
CA PRO A 118 -21.06 3.55 -5.13
C PRO A 118 -20.66 2.16 -5.68
N ALA A 119 -21.47 1.14 -5.36
CA ALA A 119 -21.19 -0.25 -5.79
C ALA A 119 -21.09 -0.38 -7.33
N GLY A 120 -21.88 0.42 -8.08
CA GLY A 120 -21.78 0.46 -9.54
C GLY A 120 -20.42 0.98 -10.02
N ASP A 121 -19.90 2.01 -9.36
CA ASP A 121 -18.60 2.58 -9.69
C ASP A 121 -17.45 1.65 -9.30
N MET A 122 -17.58 0.89 -8.21
CA MET A 122 -16.62 -0.18 -7.87
C MET A 122 -16.53 -1.22 -8.99
N LEU A 123 -17.66 -1.63 -9.55
CA LEU A 123 -17.69 -2.58 -10.66
C LEU A 123 -17.04 -1.97 -11.91
N LEU A 124 -17.36 -0.72 -12.24
CA LEU A 124 -16.78 -0.01 -13.38
C LEU A 124 -15.26 0.14 -13.22
N LEU A 125 -14.78 0.51 -12.03
CA LEU A 125 -13.36 0.54 -11.73
C LEU A 125 -12.71 -0.84 -11.85
N GLY A 126 -13.33 -1.88 -11.32
CA GLY A 126 -12.85 -3.26 -11.48
C GLY A 126 -12.74 -3.68 -12.94
N LEU A 127 -13.70 -3.30 -13.78
CA LEU A 127 -13.67 -3.55 -15.22
C LEU A 127 -12.60 -2.70 -15.93
N ALA A 128 -12.43 -1.44 -15.55
CA ALA A 128 -11.41 -0.56 -16.11
C ALA A 128 -9.99 -1.05 -15.80
N PHE A 129 -9.78 -1.60 -14.61
CA PHE A 129 -8.48 -2.11 -14.16
C PHE A 129 -8.25 -3.60 -14.50
N LYS A 130 -9.22 -4.29 -15.11
CA LYS A 130 -9.08 -5.73 -15.44
C LYS A 130 -7.85 -6.04 -16.29
N ASP A 131 -7.45 -5.13 -17.17
CA ASP A 131 -6.30 -5.29 -18.07
C ASP A 131 -5.04 -4.52 -17.59
N ALA A 132 -5.13 -3.80 -16.44
CA ALA A 132 -4.03 -3.03 -15.90
C ALA A 132 -2.81 -3.90 -15.58
N THR A 133 -1.61 -3.50 -15.94
CA THR A 133 -0.35 -4.20 -15.72
C THR A 133 0.51 -3.48 -14.67
N ASP A 134 1.57 -4.12 -14.21
CA ASP A 134 2.58 -3.46 -13.38
C ASP A 134 3.11 -2.16 -14.00
N ALA A 135 3.16 -2.10 -15.34
CA ALA A 135 3.59 -0.91 -16.06
C ALA A 135 2.59 0.25 -15.95
N ASP A 136 1.32 -0.06 -15.71
CA ASP A 136 0.26 0.95 -15.56
C ASP A 136 0.17 1.50 -14.13
N VAL A 137 0.93 0.92 -13.20
CA VAL A 137 0.95 1.34 -11.78
C VAL A 137 2.17 2.19 -11.50
N THR A 138 1.99 3.50 -11.50
CA THR A 138 3.02 4.43 -11.02
C THR A 138 2.92 4.57 -9.51
N THR A 139 4.00 4.24 -8.81
CA THR A 139 4.08 4.42 -7.36
C THR A 139 5.06 5.54 -7.02
N VAL A 140 4.65 6.45 -6.15
CA VAL A 140 5.49 7.54 -5.68
C VAL A 140 5.66 7.44 -4.17
N VAL A 141 6.89 7.48 -3.69
CA VAL A 141 7.20 7.61 -2.27
C VAL A 141 7.32 9.09 -1.94
N PHE A 142 6.51 9.55 -1.00
CA PHE A 142 6.64 10.91 -0.50
C PHE A 142 7.88 10.99 0.39
N PRO A 143 8.90 11.78 0.00
CA PRO A 143 10.06 11.98 0.85
C PRO A 143 9.67 12.78 2.09
N GLY A 144 10.15 12.34 3.25
CA GLY A 144 9.89 13.02 4.51
C GLY A 144 10.94 12.72 5.55
N ILE A 145 11.05 13.57 6.55
CA ILE A 145 11.98 13.43 7.66
C ILE A 145 11.20 12.99 8.91
N PRO A 146 11.63 11.94 9.63
CA PRO A 146 11.10 11.65 10.95
C PRO A 146 11.38 12.83 11.90
N LYS A 147 10.35 13.34 12.55
CA LYS A 147 10.44 14.41 13.53
C LYS A 147 9.64 14.02 14.77
N TRP A 148 10.25 14.19 15.92
CA TRP A 148 9.57 14.02 17.21
C TRP A 148 8.92 15.33 17.62
N VAL A 149 7.63 15.29 17.92
CA VAL A 149 6.85 16.41 18.44
C VAL A 149 6.05 15.89 19.64
N ASP A 150 6.26 16.47 20.80
CA ASP A 150 5.57 16.11 22.05
C ASP A 150 5.57 14.59 22.36
N GLY A 151 6.74 13.94 22.15
CA GLY A 151 6.90 12.50 22.40
C GLY A 151 6.32 11.58 21.33
N THR A 152 5.75 12.12 20.27
CA THR A 152 5.20 11.35 19.14
C THR A 152 6.06 11.53 17.88
N SER A 153 6.34 10.42 17.19
CA SER A 153 7.08 10.44 15.93
C SER A 153 6.14 10.75 14.76
N TYR A 154 6.47 11.79 14.02
CA TYR A 154 5.82 12.20 12.77
C TYR A 154 6.79 12.09 11.61
N VAL A 155 6.28 11.85 10.41
CA VAL A 155 7.03 12.04 9.18
C VAL A 155 6.59 13.37 8.57
N VAL A 156 7.49 14.34 8.57
CA VAL A 156 7.24 15.67 7.99
C VAL A 156 7.64 15.63 6.52
N PRO A 157 6.70 15.84 5.58
CA PRO A 157 7.00 15.79 4.16
C PRO A 157 7.89 16.95 3.73
N TYR A 158 8.80 16.69 2.80
CA TYR A 158 9.48 17.76 2.05
C TYR A 158 8.51 18.37 1.06
N THR A 159 8.15 19.63 1.25
CA THR A 159 7.14 20.30 0.43
C THR A 159 7.61 20.61 -1.00
N GLY A 160 8.85 21.05 -1.19
CA GLY A 160 9.39 21.39 -2.51
C GLY A 160 9.53 20.18 -3.45
N PRO A 161 10.40 19.21 -3.14
CA PRO A 161 10.59 18.03 -3.99
C PRO A 161 9.34 17.17 -4.14
N MET A 162 8.43 17.23 -3.17
CA MET A 162 7.17 16.51 -3.20
C MET A 162 6.21 17.12 -4.21
N ALA A 163 6.07 18.43 -4.24
CA ALA A 163 5.23 19.12 -5.22
C ALA A 163 5.69 18.82 -6.65
N GLU A 164 7.00 18.80 -6.90
CA GLU A 164 7.56 18.46 -8.21
C GLU A 164 7.27 17.02 -8.65
N LYS A 165 7.28 16.05 -7.71
CA LYS A 165 6.99 14.64 -8.01
C LYS A 165 5.50 14.34 -8.17
N VAL A 166 4.66 15.03 -7.43
CA VAL A 166 3.23 14.70 -7.31
C VAL A 166 2.36 15.57 -8.21
N ALA A 167 2.72 16.84 -8.40
CA ALA A 167 1.95 17.75 -9.26
C ALA A 167 1.67 17.21 -10.67
N PRO A 168 2.60 16.50 -11.34
CA PRO A 168 2.31 15.88 -12.64
C PRO A 168 1.25 14.79 -12.62
N LEU A 169 1.00 14.16 -11.44
CA LEU A 169 0.01 13.09 -11.28
C LEU A 169 -1.42 13.66 -11.13
N PHE A 170 -1.54 14.94 -10.76
CA PHE A 170 -2.80 15.64 -10.55
C PHE A 170 -2.88 16.82 -11.51
N LYS A 171 -3.00 16.55 -12.81
CA LYS A 171 -2.96 17.55 -13.87
C LYS A 171 -3.93 18.71 -13.71
N ASP A 172 -5.01 18.51 -12.97
CA ASP A 172 -6.09 19.50 -12.77
C ASP A 172 -6.22 19.99 -11.32
N ALA A 173 -5.32 19.56 -10.42
CA ALA A 173 -5.36 20.01 -9.03
C ALA A 173 -4.63 21.36 -8.87
N PRO A 174 -5.26 22.38 -8.24
CA PRO A 174 -4.55 23.60 -7.92
C PRO A 174 -3.40 23.28 -6.95
N VAL A 175 -2.18 23.69 -7.31
CA VAL A 175 -1.02 23.60 -6.43
C VAL A 175 -1.22 24.55 -5.27
N VAL A 176 -1.61 24.03 -4.11
CA VAL A 176 -1.64 24.82 -2.87
C VAL A 176 -0.19 25.01 -2.41
N THR A 177 0.43 26.09 -2.84
CA THR A 177 1.69 26.53 -2.28
C THR A 177 1.42 27.12 -0.89
N ASN A 178 1.86 26.43 0.15
CA ASN A 178 1.79 26.95 1.51
C ASN A 178 2.99 27.92 1.70
N PRO A 179 2.78 29.24 1.86
CA PRO A 179 3.88 30.21 1.90
C PRO A 179 4.68 30.23 3.21
N SER A 180 4.46 29.30 4.13
CA SER A 180 4.98 29.36 5.51
C SER A 180 6.10 28.37 5.84
N THR A 181 6.88 27.88 4.86
CA THR A 181 8.05 27.06 5.14
C THR A 181 9.31 27.66 4.51
N GLU A 182 9.62 28.91 4.84
CA GLU A 182 11.01 29.34 4.81
C GLU A 182 11.78 28.58 5.88
N ALA A 183 12.82 27.87 5.46
CA ALA A 183 13.74 27.20 6.37
C ALA A 183 14.31 28.28 7.32
N PRO A 184 14.44 27.98 8.63
CA PRO A 184 15.16 28.90 9.50
C PRO A 184 16.59 29.01 8.97
N ALA A 185 16.97 30.22 8.65
CA ALA A 185 18.35 30.57 8.30
C ALA A 185 19.28 30.15 9.44
N SER A 186 20.36 29.48 9.06
CA SER A 186 21.60 29.12 9.76
C SER A 186 21.75 29.54 11.22
#